data_6c4f56e667aac36cea976c4621f90978
#
_entry.id   6c4f56e667aac36cea976c4621f90978
#
_cell.length_a   1.000
_cell.length_b   1.000
_cell.length_c   1.000
_cell.angle_alpha   90.00
_cell.angle_beta   90.00
_cell.angle_gamma   90.00
#
_symmetry.space_group_name_H-M   'P 1'
#
loop_
_entity.id
_entity.type
_entity.pdbx_description
1 polymer ?
#
loop_
_entity_poly.entity_id
_entity_poly.type
_entity_poly.pdbx_seq_one_letter_code
_entity_poly.pdbx_strand_id
1 'polypeptide(L)'
;MNEKYSKKTYRLLFGAMTSVFVLAGAAGASAETLESALARAYGNNPDINAQRASVRATDETVPQAKSGYRPQINGTADVGRTYTEFDSGTPRTVFGGGTTTSRLTPRGFGVQIDQSLFDGYRTTNRVRAAESSVLGSRETLNTTEQSVLLDGATAYMDVLRDTAILDLQRNNVEVIDEQLRQTRDRFNVGEVTRTDVAQAEARLAAARSEASLAEATLRNSIAVYRQVIGVDPAQLAPGRPLDRLTPRNVDAALKVGLNEHPAIKARQHAVDVAELQVKIEQGALAPQLGVSGSVNQRYDRNQEGDNALSASVVAQLTVPIYEGGQVYAATRQAKETAGQRRLEADSVRDQVRAAIQSSWGRLEAARAQIQAAQAQIDAAETALNGVREEARVGQRTTLDVLNAQQELLNARVNLITAQRDRVVASYSLVNAMGRLNSRALGLKVNHYSPKIHYDQVKDLWIGLSTPDGR
;
A
#
# COMPACT_ATOMS: atom_id res chain seq x y z
N MET A 1 58.59 35.81 18.34
CA MET A 1 59.79 35.48 19.15
C MET A 1 59.68 33.98 19.40
N ASN A 2 60.65 33.30 18.75
CA ASN A 2 61.16 31.94 18.89
C ASN A 2 60.17 30.78 18.67
N GLU A 3 60.21 30.07 17.53
CA GLU A 3 61.24 29.13 16.96
C GLU A 3 61.59 27.97 17.90
N LYS A 4 61.28 26.70 17.47
CA LYS A 4 62.31 25.71 17.11
C LYS A 4 61.69 24.38 16.59
N TYR A 5 62.02 24.12 15.38
CA TYR A 5 62.41 22.92 14.63
C TYR A 5 62.92 21.70 15.42
N SER A 6 62.60 20.48 14.93
CA SER A 6 63.52 19.35 14.69
C SER A 6 62.75 18.18 14.05
N LYS A 7 62.89 17.89 12.82
CA LYS A 7 63.73 17.03 11.98
C LYS A 7 63.74 15.53 12.37
N LYS A 8 63.22 14.75 11.39
CA LYS A 8 63.75 13.51 10.74
C LYS A 8 63.99 12.27 11.57
N THR A 9 63.41 11.14 11.18
CA THR A 9 64.20 10.02 10.64
C THR A 9 63.29 9.06 9.82
N TYR A 10 63.71 8.84 8.56
CA TYR A 10 63.28 7.76 7.68
C TYR A 10 63.82 6.43 8.19
N ARG A 11 63.01 5.38 8.24
CA ARG A 11 63.47 4.00 8.17
C ARG A 11 62.59 3.21 7.23
N LEU A 12 63.14 2.94 6.05
CA LEU A 12 62.78 1.89 5.13
C LEU A 12 62.87 0.53 5.83
N LEU A 13 61.80 -0.26 5.74
CA LEU A 13 61.88 -1.71 5.88
C LEU A 13 60.98 -2.34 4.81
N PHE A 14 61.64 -2.97 3.85
CA PHE A 14 61.16 -3.94 2.90
C PHE A 14 60.51 -5.11 3.66
N GLY A 15 59.42 -5.65 3.16
CA GLY A 15 59.05 -6.99 3.54
C GLY A 15 57.57 -7.36 3.34
N ALA A 16 57.35 -8.24 2.39
CA ALA A 16 56.26 -9.16 2.25
C ALA A 16 54.92 -8.63 1.66
N MET A 17 54.87 -8.68 0.37
CA MET A 17 53.68 -8.75 -0.47
C MET A 17 52.96 -10.11 -0.21
N THR A 18 52.08 -10.15 0.75
CA THR A 18 51.15 -11.26 0.92
C THR A 18 49.91 -10.99 0.08
N SER A 19 49.85 -11.67 -1.06
CA SER A 19 48.67 -11.76 -1.94
C SER A 19 47.55 -12.38 -1.16
N VAL A 20 46.64 -11.54 -0.67
CA VAL A 20 45.31 -12.01 -0.20
C VAL A 20 44.53 -12.35 -1.47
N PHE A 21 44.54 -13.63 -1.84
CA PHE A 21 43.57 -14.22 -2.74
C PHE A 21 42.18 -14.08 -2.07
N VAL A 22 41.44 -13.04 -2.42
CA VAL A 22 40.03 -12.98 -2.17
C VAL A 22 39.41 -14.12 -3.01
N LEU A 23 39.21 -15.26 -2.39
CA LEU A 23 38.24 -16.23 -2.87
C LEU A 23 36.87 -15.49 -2.87
N ALA A 24 36.56 -14.86 -4.00
CA ALA A 24 35.20 -14.57 -4.37
C ALA A 24 34.52 -15.94 -4.45
N GLY A 25 33.91 -16.38 -3.34
CA GLY A 25 33.04 -17.53 -3.32
C GLY A 25 32.04 -17.30 -4.46
N ALA A 26 32.11 -18.14 -5.48
CA ALA A 26 31.03 -18.30 -6.42
C ALA A 26 29.82 -18.68 -5.58
N ALA A 27 29.03 -17.67 -5.17
CA ALA A 27 27.68 -17.88 -4.69
C ALA A 27 27.00 -18.60 -5.85
N GLY A 28 26.89 -19.92 -5.76
CA GLY A 28 26.14 -20.73 -6.67
C GLY A 28 24.82 -19.99 -6.84
N ALA A 29 24.46 -19.67 -8.08
CA ALA A 29 23.19 -19.03 -8.40
C ALA A 29 22.08 -19.99 -7.95
N SER A 30 21.72 -19.93 -6.67
CA SER A 30 20.57 -20.65 -6.16
C SER A 30 19.35 -20.03 -6.81
N ALA A 31 18.53 -20.86 -7.45
CA ALA A 31 17.29 -20.40 -8.06
C ALA A 31 16.51 -19.56 -7.05
N GLU A 32 16.02 -18.40 -7.48
CA GLU A 32 15.23 -17.50 -6.64
C GLU A 32 13.92 -18.17 -6.25
N THR A 33 13.66 -18.28 -4.96
CA THR A 33 12.40 -18.87 -4.47
C THR A 33 11.29 -17.83 -4.39
N LEU A 34 10.04 -18.29 -4.44
CA LEU A 34 8.88 -17.41 -4.28
C LEU A 34 8.94 -16.61 -2.96
N GLU A 35 9.38 -17.26 -1.86
CA GLU A 35 9.52 -16.59 -0.57
C GLU A 35 10.59 -15.49 -0.62
N SER A 36 11.70 -15.68 -1.35
CA SER A 36 12.74 -14.64 -1.48
C SER A 36 12.26 -13.45 -2.32
N ALA A 37 11.50 -13.70 -3.37
CA ALA A 37 10.87 -12.66 -4.18
C ALA A 37 9.84 -11.85 -3.37
N LEU A 38 8.98 -12.53 -2.60
CA LEU A 38 8.01 -11.89 -1.71
C LEU A 38 8.68 -11.11 -0.58
N ALA A 39 9.81 -11.58 -0.06
CA ALA A 39 10.59 -10.86 0.94
C ALA A 39 11.13 -9.53 0.37
N ARG A 40 11.59 -9.51 -0.89
CA ARG A 40 12.01 -8.28 -1.57
C ARG A 40 10.83 -7.34 -1.83
N ALA A 41 9.70 -7.86 -2.30
CA ALA A 41 8.48 -7.06 -2.47
C ALA A 41 8.06 -6.40 -1.15
N TYR A 42 8.01 -7.14 -0.05
CA TYR A 42 7.71 -6.61 1.28
C TYR A 42 8.66 -5.48 1.72
N GLY A 43 9.96 -5.61 1.43
CA GLY A 43 10.96 -4.62 1.84
C GLY A 43 10.97 -3.37 0.97
N ASN A 44 10.86 -3.52 -0.34
CA ASN A 44 11.19 -2.49 -1.31
C ASN A 44 10.00 -1.92 -2.06
N ASN A 45 8.83 -2.56 -2.03
CA ASN A 45 7.67 -2.11 -2.80
C ASN A 45 7.24 -0.70 -2.37
N PRO A 46 7.09 0.25 -3.32
CA PRO A 46 6.71 1.63 -3.04
C PRO A 46 5.36 1.77 -2.35
N ASP A 47 4.36 0.94 -2.68
CA ASP A 47 3.00 1.04 -2.11
C ASP A 47 2.99 0.69 -0.63
N ILE A 48 3.70 -0.37 -0.22
CA ILE A 48 3.87 -0.70 1.21
C ILE A 48 4.60 0.42 1.94
N ASN A 49 5.66 0.97 1.34
CA ASN A 49 6.45 2.03 1.97
C ASN A 49 5.68 3.35 2.05
N ALA A 50 4.87 3.68 1.03
CA ALA A 50 3.94 4.81 1.08
C ALA A 50 2.89 4.63 2.17
N GLN A 51 2.32 3.43 2.31
CA GLN A 51 1.33 3.15 3.36
C GLN A 51 1.96 3.17 4.76
N ARG A 52 3.23 2.72 4.92
CA ARG A 52 3.99 2.88 6.18
C ARG A 52 4.17 4.35 6.54
N ALA A 53 4.47 5.20 5.55
CA ALA A 53 4.55 6.65 5.75
C ALA A 53 3.18 7.25 6.11
N SER A 54 2.09 6.79 5.49
CA SER A 54 0.72 7.19 5.82
C SER A 54 0.35 6.84 7.26
N VAL A 55 0.72 5.66 7.76
CA VAL A 55 0.54 5.28 9.17
C VAL A 55 1.29 6.22 10.08
N ARG A 56 2.57 6.55 9.78
CA ARG A 56 3.34 7.52 10.57
C ARG A 56 2.71 8.91 10.58
N ALA A 57 2.20 9.36 9.43
CA ALA A 57 1.46 10.64 9.37
C ALA A 57 0.17 10.61 10.21
N THR A 58 -0.53 9.47 10.24
CA THR A 58 -1.72 9.30 11.07
C THR A 58 -1.36 9.24 12.56
N ASP A 59 -0.22 8.65 12.95
CA ASP A 59 0.25 8.65 14.34
C ASP A 59 0.37 10.09 14.90
N GLU A 60 0.75 11.07 14.07
CA GLU A 60 0.87 12.50 14.47
C GLU A 60 -0.48 13.16 14.75
N THR A 61 -1.59 12.57 14.36
CA THR A 61 -2.91 13.09 14.72
C THR A 61 -3.20 12.97 16.22
N VAL A 62 -2.53 12.05 16.91
CA VAL A 62 -2.71 11.84 18.36
C VAL A 62 -2.09 12.99 19.17
N PRO A 63 -0.81 13.39 19.00
CA PRO A 63 -0.30 14.60 19.68
C PRO A 63 -1.03 15.87 19.24
N GLN A 64 -1.50 15.98 18.01
CA GLN A 64 -2.37 17.08 17.58
C GLN A 64 -3.69 17.10 18.36
N ALA A 65 -4.35 15.96 18.54
CA ALA A 65 -5.56 15.90 19.37
C ALA A 65 -5.28 16.22 20.86
N LYS A 66 -4.13 15.74 21.39
CA LYS A 66 -3.69 16.02 22.77
C LYS A 66 -3.33 17.48 22.99
N SER A 67 -3.03 18.26 21.93
CA SER A 67 -2.74 19.70 22.07
C SER A 67 -3.90 20.48 22.68
N GLY A 68 -5.14 19.99 22.57
CA GLY A 68 -6.30 20.57 23.24
C GLY A 68 -6.24 20.56 24.79
N TYR A 69 -5.36 19.74 25.39
CA TYR A 69 -5.07 19.75 26.82
C TYR A 69 -3.94 20.72 27.22
N ARG A 70 -3.24 21.28 26.24
CA ARG A 70 -2.02 22.05 26.47
C ARG A 70 -2.30 23.54 26.37
N PRO A 71 -1.56 24.40 27.14
CA PRO A 71 -1.67 25.83 26.98
C PRO A 71 -1.22 26.30 25.61
N GLN A 72 -1.96 27.24 25.03
CA GLN A 72 -1.56 27.96 23.82
C GLN A 72 -0.92 29.27 24.23
N ILE A 73 0.27 29.58 23.75
CA ILE A 73 1.02 30.79 24.07
C ILE A 73 1.24 31.55 22.76
N ASN A 74 0.68 32.77 22.71
CA ASN A 74 0.75 33.65 21.56
C ASN A 74 1.44 34.95 21.91
N GLY A 75 2.46 35.35 21.16
CA GLY A 75 3.04 36.69 21.21
C GLY A 75 2.42 37.54 20.11
N THR A 76 2.02 38.74 20.43
CA THR A 76 1.46 39.72 19.49
C THR A 76 2.26 41.02 19.55
N ALA A 77 2.46 41.67 18.42
CA ALA A 77 3.01 43.01 18.34
C ALA A 77 2.24 43.77 17.24
N ASP A 78 1.86 45.01 17.53
CA ASP A 78 1.14 45.87 16.62
C ASP A 78 1.76 47.26 16.55
N VAL A 79 1.69 47.88 15.38
CA VAL A 79 1.99 49.29 15.13
C VAL A 79 0.99 49.81 14.12
N GLY A 80 0.41 50.96 14.43
CA GLY A 80 -0.58 51.56 13.58
C GLY A 80 -0.43 53.09 13.53
N ARG A 81 -1.18 53.78 12.70
CA ARG A 81 -1.37 55.19 12.70
C ARG A 81 -2.86 55.49 12.69
N THR A 82 -3.32 56.16 13.72
CA THR A 82 -4.72 56.58 13.83
C THR A 82 -4.86 58.09 13.65
N TYR A 83 -5.83 58.49 12.87
CA TYR A 83 -6.34 59.82 12.77
C TYR A 83 -7.77 59.79 13.25
N THR A 84 -8.06 60.52 14.31
CA THR A 84 -9.42 60.61 14.87
C THR A 84 -9.83 62.09 14.92
N GLU A 85 -10.93 62.40 14.31
CA GLU A 85 -11.57 63.70 14.37
C GLU A 85 -12.86 63.54 15.20
N PHE A 86 -12.89 64.20 16.33
CA PHE A 86 -14.04 64.26 17.22
C PHE A 86 -14.74 65.57 17.01
N ASP A 87 -15.93 65.58 16.45
CA ASP A 87 -16.85 66.73 16.44
C ASP A 87 -17.83 66.54 17.61
N SER A 88 -17.72 67.40 18.63
CA SER A 88 -18.55 67.32 19.83
C SER A 88 -20.00 67.76 19.60
N GLY A 89 -20.38 68.20 18.40
CA GLY A 89 -21.77 68.55 18.05
C GLY A 89 -22.42 69.64 18.93
N THR A 90 -21.69 70.17 19.92
CA THR A 90 -22.16 71.23 20.78
C THR A 90 -21.77 72.59 20.15
N PRO A 91 -22.73 73.55 20.12
CA PRO A 91 -22.40 74.90 19.60
C PRO A 91 -21.24 75.48 20.41
N ARG A 92 -20.34 76.14 19.70
CA ARG A 92 -19.20 76.89 20.29
C ARG A 92 -19.71 77.96 21.26
N THR A 93 -20.03 77.57 22.47
CA THR A 93 -20.30 78.43 23.59
C THR A 93 -19.07 78.52 24.49
N VAL A 94 -19.04 79.47 25.45
CA VAL A 94 -17.92 79.90 26.28
C VAL A 94 -17.10 78.78 26.99
N PHE A 95 -17.49 77.50 26.79
CA PHE A 95 -16.83 76.31 27.34
C PHE A 95 -16.28 75.30 26.33
N GLY A 96 -15.91 75.72 25.10
CA GLY A 96 -14.99 74.96 24.31
C GLY A 96 -15.57 73.79 23.55
N GLY A 97 -16.76 73.90 22.91
CA GLY A 97 -17.23 73.03 21.85
C GLY A 97 -16.43 73.25 20.57
N GLY A 98 -15.84 72.21 20.00
CA GLY A 98 -15.06 72.29 18.78
C GLY A 98 -14.57 70.93 18.33
N THR A 99 -14.18 70.84 17.07
CA THR A 99 -13.57 69.63 16.49
C THR A 99 -12.17 69.40 17.10
N THR A 100 -11.96 68.28 17.78
CA THR A 100 -10.66 67.89 18.30
C THR A 100 -10.07 66.82 17.35
N THR A 101 -8.93 67.13 16.78
CA THR A 101 -8.18 66.12 15.94
C THR A 101 -7.06 65.50 16.76
N SER A 102 -7.01 64.20 16.73
CA SER A 102 -5.92 63.42 17.34
C SER A 102 -5.22 62.59 16.26
N ARG A 103 -3.88 62.67 16.25
CA ARG A 103 -3.01 61.87 15.37
C ARG A 103 -2.06 61.11 16.26
N LEU A 104 -2.27 59.77 16.35
CA LEU A 104 -1.46 58.91 17.20
C LEU A 104 -0.78 57.83 16.40
N THR A 105 0.33 57.33 16.90
CA THR A 105 1.01 56.16 16.38
C THR A 105 0.98 55.05 17.46
N PRO A 106 -0.20 54.42 17.67
CA PRO A 106 -0.32 53.37 18.66
C PRO A 106 0.58 52.21 18.27
N ARG A 107 1.30 51.70 19.27
CA ARG A 107 2.16 50.53 19.16
C ARG A 107 2.07 49.72 20.45
N GLY A 108 2.23 48.41 20.29
CA GLY A 108 2.17 47.55 21.46
C GLY A 108 2.77 46.18 21.21
N PHE A 109 3.05 45.50 22.28
CA PHE A 109 3.37 44.07 22.24
C PHE A 109 2.79 43.39 23.46
N GLY A 110 2.50 42.10 23.32
CA GLY A 110 1.92 41.33 24.41
C GLY A 110 2.14 39.85 24.28
N VAL A 111 1.95 39.15 25.38
CA VAL A 111 1.91 37.68 25.43
C VAL A 111 0.58 37.28 26.04
N GLN A 112 -0.09 36.32 25.38
CA GLN A 112 -1.32 35.71 25.85
C GLN A 112 -1.14 34.22 25.99
N ILE A 113 -1.65 33.66 27.09
CA ILE A 113 -1.69 32.22 27.37
C ILE A 113 -3.15 31.83 27.53
N ASP A 114 -3.63 30.88 26.75
CA ASP A 114 -4.98 30.33 26.81
C ASP A 114 -4.92 28.85 27.16
N GLN A 115 -5.67 28.44 28.20
CA GLN A 115 -5.77 27.06 28.64
C GLN A 115 -7.24 26.65 28.79
N SER A 116 -7.67 25.66 28.01
CA SER A 116 -8.95 25.00 28.26
C SER A 116 -8.82 24.06 29.46
N LEU A 117 -9.66 24.22 30.47
CA LEU A 117 -9.73 23.34 31.62
C LEU A 117 -10.83 22.29 31.48
N PHE A 118 -11.94 22.65 30.87
CA PHE A 118 -13.05 21.76 30.57
C PHE A 118 -13.75 22.21 29.29
N ASP A 119 -13.96 21.26 28.38
CA ASP A 119 -14.55 21.49 27.05
C ASP A 119 -15.71 20.53 26.71
N GLY A 120 -16.40 20.01 27.74
CA GLY A 120 -17.44 19.01 27.55
C GLY A 120 -16.92 17.66 27.09
N TYR A 121 -15.71 17.26 27.48
CA TYR A 121 -15.01 16.04 27.05
C TYR A 121 -14.71 15.96 25.54
N ARG A 122 -14.79 17.05 24.80
CA ARG A 122 -14.52 17.10 23.36
C ARG A 122 -13.08 16.70 23.07
N THR A 123 -12.10 17.26 23.77
CA THR A 123 -10.68 16.92 23.62
C THR A 123 -10.42 15.45 23.96
N THR A 124 -11.02 14.92 25.03
CA THR A 124 -10.91 13.50 25.39
C THR A 124 -11.41 12.59 24.25
N ASN A 125 -12.57 12.92 23.67
CA ASN A 125 -13.15 12.14 22.58
C ASN A 125 -12.37 12.32 21.27
N ARG A 126 -11.77 13.51 21.00
CA ARG A 126 -10.86 13.72 19.86
C ARG A 126 -9.61 12.85 19.97
N VAL A 127 -9.00 12.76 21.14
CA VAL A 127 -7.84 11.89 21.37
C VAL A 127 -8.21 10.43 21.11
N ARG A 128 -9.34 9.95 21.66
CA ARG A 128 -9.81 8.57 21.40
C ARG A 128 -10.12 8.33 19.91
N ALA A 129 -10.70 9.31 19.21
CA ALA A 129 -10.98 9.22 17.79
C ALA A 129 -9.66 9.15 16.97
N ALA A 130 -8.65 9.95 17.34
CA ALA A 130 -7.33 9.88 16.71
C ALA A 130 -6.67 8.51 16.96
N GLU A 131 -6.74 7.96 18.18
CA GLU A 131 -6.22 6.62 18.50
C GLU A 131 -6.93 5.52 17.69
N SER A 132 -8.26 5.58 17.57
CA SER A 132 -9.03 4.65 16.71
C SER A 132 -8.66 4.81 15.23
N SER A 133 -8.41 6.04 14.78
CA SER A 133 -7.93 6.31 13.40
C SER A 133 -6.56 5.68 13.13
N VAL A 134 -5.63 5.77 14.10
CA VAL A 134 -4.32 5.09 14.04
C VAL A 134 -4.49 3.58 13.92
N LEU A 135 -5.37 2.97 14.72
CA LEU A 135 -5.64 1.52 14.63
C LEU A 135 -6.22 1.15 13.26
N GLY A 136 -7.16 1.92 12.74
CA GLY A 136 -7.72 1.74 11.40
C GLY A 136 -6.67 1.85 10.29
N SER A 137 -5.76 2.83 10.40
CA SER A 137 -4.65 3.01 9.46
C SER A 137 -3.67 1.82 9.45
N ARG A 138 -3.41 1.21 10.63
CA ARG A 138 -2.60 -0.01 10.75
C ARG A 138 -3.25 -1.20 10.07
N GLU A 139 -4.56 -1.36 10.20
CA GLU A 139 -5.28 -2.43 9.51
C GLU A 139 -5.33 -2.21 7.99
N THR A 140 -5.36 -0.95 7.54
CA THR A 140 -5.20 -0.61 6.12
C THR A 140 -3.79 -0.97 5.61
N LEU A 141 -2.73 -0.76 6.40
CA LEU A 141 -1.38 -1.22 6.07
C LEU A 141 -1.33 -2.74 5.92
N ASN A 142 -1.99 -3.49 6.83
CA ASN A 142 -2.09 -4.94 6.72
C ASN A 142 -2.79 -5.37 5.42
N THR A 143 -3.83 -4.66 4.99
CA THR A 143 -4.52 -4.92 3.72
C THR A 143 -3.60 -4.65 2.52
N THR A 144 -2.85 -3.54 2.54
CA THR A 144 -1.87 -3.21 1.49
C THR A 144 -0.74 -4.26 1.41
N GLU A 145 -0.22 -4.71 2.56
CA GLU A 145 0.75 -5.80 2.63
C GLU A 145 0.22 -7.06 1.94
N GLN A 146 -1.02 -7.44 2.25
CA GLN A 146 -1.65 -8.61 1.66
C GLN A 146 -1.83 -8.49 0.14
N SER A 147 -2.27 -7.34 -0.36
CA SER A 147 -2.37 -7.10 -1.81
C SER A 147 -1.02 -7.24 -2.49
N VAL A 148 0.01 -6.56 -2.00
CA VAL A 148 1.35 -6.60 -2.61
C VAL A 148 1.95 -8.01 -2.59
N LEU A 149 1.74 -8.77 -1.52
CA LEU A 149 2.20 -10.17 -1.45
C LEU A 149 1.44 -11.05 -2.43
N LEU A 150 0.14 -10.84 -2.65
CA LEU A 150 -0.63 -11.57 -3.66
C LEU A 150 -0.18 -11.19 -5.07
N ASP A 151 0.00 -9.91 -5.34
CA ASP A 151 0.47 -9.41 -6.63
C ASP A 151 1.88 -9.94 -6.95
N GLY A 152 2.75 -9.99 -5.93
CA GLY A 152 4.08 -10.57 -6.03
C GLY A 152 4.05 -12.07 -6.35
N ALA A 153 3.19 -12.84 -5.67
CA ALA A 153 3.01 -14.26 -5.95
C ALA A 153 2.44 -14.50 -7.35
N THR A 154 1.51 -13.66 -7.79
CA THR A 154 0.91 -13.71 -9.12
C THR A 154 1.95 -13.41 -10.19
N ALA A 155 2.70 -12.30 -10.06
CA ALA A 155 3.73 -11.90 -10.99
C ALA A 155 4.85 -12.97 -11.11
N TYR A 156 5.27 -13.56 -9.99
CA TYR A 156 6.26 -14.64 -9.96
C TYR A 156 5.78 -15.86 -10.74
N MET A 157 4.54 -16.29 -10.48
CA MET A 157 3.96 -17.46 -11.14
C MET A 157 3.64 -17.22 -12.61
N ASP A 158 3.35 -15.97 -13.01
CA ASP A 158 3.14 -15.60 -14.41
C ASP A 158 4.43 -15.70 -15.21
N VAL A 159 5.57 -15.22 -14.68
CA VAL A 159 6.87 -15.38 -15.34
C VAL A 159 7.22 -16.85 -15.50
N LEU A 160 7.00 -17.68 -14.49
CA LEU A 160 7.24 -19.13 -14.59
C LEU A 160 6.37 -19.79 -15.67
N ARG A 161 5.06 -19.48 -15.68
CA ARG A 161 4.12 -19.98 -16.70
C ARG A 161 4.56 -19.57 -18.11
N ASP A 162 4.84 -18.28 -18.31
CA ASP A 162 5.10 -17.74 -19.64
C ASP A 162 6.47 -18.17 -20.17
N THR A 163 7.45 -18.39 -19.27
CA THR A 163 8.72 -19.04 -19.64
C THR A 163 8.47 -20.47 -20.12
N ALA A 164 7.71 -21.26 -19.38
CA ALA A 164 7.41 -22.63 -19.76
C ALA A 164 6.58 -22.72 -21.07
N ILE A 165 5.65 -21.80 -21.28
CA ILE A 165 4.87 -21.72 -22.52
C ILE A 165 5.76 -21.32 -23.70
N LEU A 166 6.66 -20.36 -23.55
CA LEU A 166 7.60 -19.94 -24.60
C LEU A 166 8.50 -21.09 -24.99
N ASP A 167 9.07 -21.84 -24.04
CA ASP A 167 9.90 -23.00 -24.29
C ASP A 167 9.12 -24.09 -25.04
N LEU A 168 7.87 -24.31 -24.64
CA LEU A 168 6.99 -25.26 -25.32
C LEU A 168 6.67 -24.83 -26.77
N GLN A 169 6.41 -23.53 -26.99
CA GLN A 169 6.12 -22.99 -28.32
C GLN A 169 7.37 -23.03 -29.24
N ARG A 170 8.55 -22.72 -28.70
CA ARG A 170 9.81 -22.85 -29.47
C ARG A 170 10.08 -24.30 -29.90
N ASN A 171 9.91 -25.24 -28.98
CA ASN A 171 10.02 -26.65 -29.29
C ASN A 171 9.00 -27.09 -30.38
N ASN A 172 7.75 -26.57 -30.26
CA ASN A 172 6.74 -26.83 -31.29
C ASN A 172 7.15 -26.30 -32.67
N VAL A 173 7.77 -25.12 -32.78
CA VAL A 173 8.31 -24.59 -34.05
C VAL A 173 9.33 -25.56 -34.65
N GLU A 174 10.26 -26.07 -33.83
CA GLU A 174 11.29 -27.05 -34.30
C GLU A 174 10.65 -28.33 -34.81
N VAL A 175 9.65 -28.86 -34.11
CA VAL A 175 8.92 -30.08 -34.49
C VAL A 175 8.15 -29.87 -35.80
N ILE A 176 7.45 -28.73 -35.95
CA ILE A 176 6.71 -28.44 -37.20
C ILE A 176 7.65 -28.17 -38.38
N ASP A 177 8.80 -27.53 -38.15
CA ASP A 177 9.82 -27.30 -39.19
C ASP A 177 10.40 -28.64 -39.71
N GLU A 178 10.67 -29.58 -38.81
CA GLU A 178 11.10 -30.92 -39.16
C GLU A 178 10.00 -31.68 -39.94
N GLN A 179 8.74 -31.56 -39.49
CA GLN A 179 7.60 -32.16 -40.19
C GLN A 179 7.44 -31.58 -41.61
N LEU A 180 7.66 -30.27 -41.79
CA LEU A 180 7.65 -29.67 -43.14
C LEU A 180 8.78 -30.21 -44.01
N ARG A 181 10.00 -30.39 -43.47
CA ARG A 181 11.11 -30.98 -44.23
C ARG A 181 10.76 -32.41 -44.72
N GLN A 182 10.26 -33.26 -43.84
CA GLN A 182 9.82 -34.61 -44.17
C GLN A 182 8.69 -34.60 -45.20
N THR A 183 7.72 -33.68 -45.08
CA THR A 183 6.64 -33.56 -46.07
C THR A 183 7.15 -33.12 -47.44
N ARG A 184 8.14 -32.21 -47.52
CA ARG A 184 8.78 -31.82 -48.78
C ARG A 184 9.56 -32.96 -49.41
N ASP A 185 10.28 -33.76 -48.63
CA ASP A 185 11.02 -34.92 -49.14
C ASP A 185 10.07 -35.95 -49.73
N ARG A 186 8.95 -36.23 -49.05
CA ARG A 186 7.89 -37.13 -49.54
C ARG A 186 7.19 -36.60 -50.80
N PHE A 187 7.04 -35.25 -50.91
CA PHE A 187 6.51 -34.62 -52.12
C PHE A 187 7.47 -34.79 -53.30
N ASN A 188 8.77 -34.64 -53.09
CA ASN A 188 9.77 -34.78 -54.12
C ASN A 188 9.82 -36.22 -54.74
N VAL A 189 9.44 -37.27 -53.99
CA VAL A 189 9.30 -38.62 -54.41
C VAL A 189 7.87 -39.02 -54.86
N GLY A 190 6.93 -38.06 -54.81
CA GLY A 190 5.54 -38.23 -55.27
C GLY A 190 4.59 -38.97 -54.33
N GLU A 191 4.95 -39.07 -53.02
CA GLU A 191 4.11 -39.75 -52.03
C GLU A 191 2.98 -38.84 -51.41
N VAL A 192 3.15 -37.53 -51.45
CA VAL A 192 2.17 -36.57 -50.91
C VAL A 192 1.90 -35.45 -51.92
N THR A 193 0.84 -34.69 -51.71
CA THR A 193 0.39 -33.64 -52.63
C THR A 193 1.04 -32.27 -52.30
N ARG A 194 0.99 -31.34 -53.28
CA ARG A 194 1.39 -29.95 -53.06
C ARG A 194 0.56 -29.27 -51.98
N THR A 195 -0.69 -29.70 -51.79
CA THR A 195 -1.59 -29.22 -50.73
C THR A 195 -1.05 -29.58 -49.36
N ASP A 196 -0.50 -30.77 -49.15
CA ASP A 196 0.10 -31.20 -47.88
C ASP A 196 1.31 -30.32 -47.51
N VAL A 197 2.15 -29.98 -48.51
CA VAL A 197 3.27 -29.04 -48.28
C VAL A 197 2.77 -27.66 -47.89
N ALA A 198 1.78 -27.12 -48.62
CA ALA A 198 1.22 -25.82 -48.30
C ALA A 198 0.56 -25.77 -46.90
N GLN A 199 -0.09 -26.86 -46.48
CA GLN A 199 -0.64 -26.98 -45.13
C GLN A 199 0.45 -26.98 -44.03
N ALA A 200 1.55 -27.73 -44.26
CA ALA A 200 2.68 -27.74 -43.34
C ALA A 200 3.38 -26.39 -43.27
N GLU A 201 3.52 -25.67 -44.39
CA GLU A 201 4.05 -24.29 -44.43
C GLU A 201 3.15 -23.33 -43.67
N ALA A 202 1.84 -23.40 -43.83
CA ALA A 202 0.88 -22.59 -43.09
C ALA A 202 0.96 -22.84 -41.55
N ARG A 203 1.09 -24.13 -41.18
CA ARG A 203 1.25 -24.52 -39.76
C ARG A 203 2.56 -24.00 -39.15
N LEU A 204 3.66 -24.06 -39.92
CA LEU A 204 4.94 -23.48 -39.45
C LEU A 204 4.85 -21.96 -39.27
N ALA A 205 4.21 -21.26 -40.20
CA ALA A 205 3.99 -19.82 -40.07
C ALA A 205 3.14 -19.47 -38.81
N ALA A 206 2.06 -20.24 -38.58
CA ALA A 206 1.25 -20.12 -37.38
C ALA A 206 2.06 -20.39 -36.09
N ALA A 207 2.84 -21.47 -36.03
CA ALA A 207 3.66 -21.81 -34.86
C ALA A 207 4.71 -20.72 -34.57
N ARG A 208 5.33 -20.11 -35.60
CA ARG A 208 6.25 -18.98 -35.42
C ARG A 208 5.56 -17.75 -34.88
N SER A 209 4.33 -17.46 -35.30
CA SER A 209 3.50 -16.38 -34.78
C SER A 209 3.17 -16.58 -33.31
N GLU A 210 2.76 -17.80 -32.93
CA GLU A 210 2.46 -18.15 -31.53
C GLU A 210 3.71 -18.06 -30.63
N ALA A 211 4.88 -18.51 -31.11
CA ALA A 211 6.13 -18.35 -30.36
C ALA A 211 6.50 -16.87 -30.15
N SER A 212 6.30 -16.01 -31.17
CA SER A 212 6.52 -14.57 -31.06
C SER A 212 5.54 -13.90 -30.04
N LEU A 213 4.28 -14.34 -30.05
CA LEU A 213 3.28 -13.88 -29.07
C LEU A 213 3.65 -14.31 -27.66
N ALA A 214 4.09 -15.56 -27.46
CA ALA A 214 4.54 -16.05 -26.16
C ALA A 214 5.76 -15.28 -25.66
N GLU A 215 6.71 -14.90 -26.53
CA GLU A 215 7.84 -14.07 -26.19
C GLU A 215 7.41 -12.66 -25.74
N ALA A 216 6.46 -12.03 -26.44
CA ALA A 216 5.91 -10.74 -26.05
C ALA A 216 5.18 -10.83 -24.70
N THR A 217 4.42 -11.90 -24.47
CA THR A 217 3.72 -12.15 -23.20
C THR A 217 4.73 -12.29 -22.04
N LEU A 218 5.79 -13.07 -22.23
CA LEU A 218 6.84 -13.21 -21.23
C LEU A 218 7.51 -11.87 -20.91
N ARG A 219 7.80 -11.04 -21.91
CA ARG A 219 8.36 -9.70 -21.68
C ARG A 219 7.42 -8.83 -20.83
N ASN A 220 6.12 -8.90 -21.07
CA ASN A 220 5.13 -8.21 -20.28
C ASN A 220 5.11 -8.72 -18.82
N SER A 221 5.14 -10.02 -18.60
CA SER A 221 5.18 -10.61 -17.25
C SER A 221 6.46 -10.25 -16.50
N ILE A 222 7.60 -10.17 -17.19
CA ILE A 222 8.87 -9.67 -16.62
C ILE A 222 8.74 -8.20 -16.21
N ALA A 223 8.08 -7.36 -17.01
CA ALA A 223 7.88 -5.96 -16.66
C ALA A 223 6.99 -5.80 -15.42
N VAL A 224 5.90 -6.57 -15.29
CA VAL A 224 5.05 -6.60 -14.10
C VAL A 224 5.81 -7.13 -12.87
N TYR A 225 6.59 -8.20 -13.04
CA TYR A 225 7.45 -8.74 -11.99
C TYR A 225 8.40 -7.66 -11.44
N ARG A 226 9.09 -6.94 -12.34
CA ARG A 226 9.99 -5.84 -11.97
C ARG A 226 9.24 -4.72 -11.25
N GLN A 227 8.03 -4.38 -11.67
CA GLN A 227 7.20 -3.36 -11.02
C GLN A 227 6.88 -3.73 -9.58
N VAL A 228 6.47 -4.99 -9.32
CA VAL A 228 6.00 -5.42 -8.00
C VAL A 228 7.15 -5.79 -7.06
N ILE A 229 8.16 -6.49 -7.56
CA ILE A 229 9.27 -7.06 -6.76
C ILE A 229 10.50 -6.13 -6.74
N GLY A 230 10.67 -5.27 -7.76
CA GLY A 230 11.69 -4.23 -7.81
C GLY A 230 13.00 -4.66 -8.48
N VAL A 231 13.11 -5.90 -8.97
CA VAL A 231 14.30 -6.44 -9.68
C VAL A 231 13.87 -7.29 -10.85
N ASP A 232 14.79 -7.57 -11.79
CA ASP A 232 14.54 -8.52 -12.85
C ASP A 232 14.52 -9.96 -12.30
N PRO A 233 13.66 -10.84 -12.85
CA PRO A 233 13.65 -12.23 -12.46
C PRO A 233 14.96 -12.91 -12.88
N ALA A 234 15.57 -13.63 -11.94
CA ALA A 234 16.69 -14.53 -12.23
C ALA A 234 16.15 -15.93 -12.58
N GLN A 235 16.94 -16.98 -12.34
CA GLN A 235 16.39 -18.35 -12.44
C GLN A 235 15.38 -18.56 -11.32
N LEU A 236 14.09 -18.69 -11.68
CA LEU A 236 12.99 -18.86 -10.72
C LEU A 236 12.80 -20.35 -10.38
N ALA A 237 12.68 -20.64 -9.10
CA ALA A 237 12.32 -21.99 -8.62
C ALA A 237 10.80 -22.23 -8.76
N PRO A 238 10.35 -23.49 -8.92
CA PRO A 238 8.93 -23.81 -8.96
C PRO A 238 8.19 -23.32 -7.70
N GLY A 239 7.10 -22.56 -7.90
CA GLY A 239 6.27 -22.07 -6.81
C GLY A 239 5.46 -23.20 -6.16
N ARG A 240 5.20 -23.08 -4.85
CA ARG A 240 4.42 -24.06 -4.09
C ARG A 240 3.11 -23.46 -3.58
N PRO A 241 2.00 -24.22 -3.63
CA PRO A 241 0.73 -23.76 -3.06
C PRO A 241 0.78 -23.68 -1.53
N LEU A 242 -0.02 -22.81 -0.93
CA LEU A 242 -0.12 -22.60 0.51
C LEU A 242 -1.08 -23.59 1.19
N ASP A 243 -0.99 -24.89 0.85
CA ASP A 243 -1.90 -25.92 1.40
C ASP A 243 -1.87 -25.98 2.94
N ARG A 244 -0.73 -25.65 3.57
CA ARG A 244 -0.58 -25.60 5.03
C ARG A 244 -1.43 -24.49 5.70
N LEU A 245 -1.66 -23.38 5.01
CA LEU A 245 -2.46 -22.25 5.52
C LEU A 245 -3.92 -22.32 5.07
N THR A 246 -4.26 -23.25 4.21
CA THR A 246 -5.61 -23.46 3.70
C THR A 246 -6.45 -24.28 4.70
N PRO A 247 -7.62 -23.80 5.15
CA PRO A 247 -8.52 -24.56 6.01
C PRO A 247 -9.06 -25.84 5.34
N ARG A 248 -9.64 -26.73 6.14
CA ARG A 248 -10.18 -28.00 5.63
C ARG A 248 -11.49 -27.85 4.87
N ASN A 249 -12.27 -26.83 5.15
CA ASN A 249 -13.56 -26.53 4.51
C ASN A 249 -13.82 -25.03 4.44
N VAL A 250 -14.79 -24.64 3.61
CA VAL A 250 -15.16 -23.25 3.38
C VAL A 250 -15.71 -22.57 4.64
N ASP A 251 -16.40 -23.30 5.51
CA ASP A 251 -16.97 -22.73 6.74
C ASP A 251 -15.88 -22.32 7.73
N ALA A 252 -14.83 -23.11 7.83
CA ALA A 252 -13.63 -22.75 8.63
C ALA A 252 -12.93 -21.52 8.05
N ALA A 253 -12.85 -21.40 6.71
CA ALA A 253 -12.30 -20.23 6.05
C ALA A 253 -13.15 -18.97 6.32
N LEU A 254 -14.47 -19.08 6.23
CA LEU A 254 -15.41 -18.02 6.54
C LEU A 254 -15.31 -17.57 7.98
N LYS A 255 -15.26 -18.51 8.93
CA LYS A 255 -15.11 -18.18 10.36
C LYS A 255 -13.83 -17.38 10.63
N VAL A 256 -12.74 -17.77 10.02
CA VAL A 256 -11.45 -17.05 10.16
C VAL A 256 -11.55 -15.67 9.53
N GLY A 257 -11.95 -15.57 8.28
CA GLY A 257 -11.95 -14.30 7.54
C GLY A 257 -12.89 -13.27 8.16
N LEU A 258 -14.11 -13.65 8.53
CA LEU A 258 -15.08 -12.73 9.14
C LEU A 258 -14.64 -12.18 10.51
N ASN A 259 -13.77 -12.89 11.23
CA ASN A 259 -13.25 -12.44 12.53
C ASN A 259 -11.91 -11.71 12.44
N GLU A 260 -11.05 -12.08 11.50
CA GLU A 260 -9.66 -11.63 11.51
C GLU A 260 -9.29 -10.69 10.37
N HIS A 261 -10.14 -10.55 9.33
CA HIS A 261 -9.81 -9.81 8.12
C HIS A 261 -9.52 -8.33 8.41
N PRO A 262 -8.33 -7.79 8.02
CA PRO A 262 -7.94 -6.42 8.32
C PRO A 262 -8.91 -5.37 7.77
N ALA A 263 -9.48 -5.57 6.59
CA ALA A 263 -10.43 -4.62 6.01
C ALA A 263 -11.71 -4.49 6.87
N ILE A 264 -12.19 -5.56 7.50
CA ILE A 264 -13.33 -5.51 8.42
C ILE A 264 -12.93 -4.71 9.67
N LYS A 265 -11.77 -4.99 10.25
CA LYS A 265 -11.27 -4.27 11.44
C LYS A 265 -11.05 -2.78 11.15
N ALA A 266 -10.50 -2.44 9.98
CA ALA A 266 -10.34 -1.05 9.56
C ALA A 266 -11.69 -0.31 9.53
N ARG A 267 -12.75 -0.96 9.03
CA ARG A 267 -14.10 -0.38 9.02
C ARG A 267 -14.73 -0.29 10.41
N GLN A 268 -14.46 -1.26 11.28
CA GLN A 268 -14.88 -1.19 12.70
C GLN A 268 -14.27 0.01 13.40
N HIS A 269 -12.97 0.26 13.23
CA HIS A 269 -12.32 1.47 13.76
C HIS A 269 -12.88 2.76 13.15
N ALA A 270 -13.29 2.75 11.88
CA ALA A 270 -13.99 3.90 11.28
C ALA A 270 -15.37 4.14 11.89
N VAL A 271 -16.08 3.10 12.32
CA VAL A 271 -17.32 3.22 13.10
C VAL A 271 -17.04 3.82 14.46
N ASP A 272 -16.00 3.34 15.18
CA ASP A 272 -15.59 3.89 16.48
C ASP A 272 -15.29 5.41 16.38
N VAL A 273 -14.55 5.83 15.35
CA VAL A 273 -14.26 7.24 15.07
C VAL A 273 -15.56 8.04 14.88
N ALA A 274 -16.51 7.53 14.10
CA ALA A 274 -17.77 8.22 13.84
C ALA A 274 -18.66 8.31 15.10
N GLU A 275 -18.67 7.27 15.94
CA GLU A 275 -19.38 7.30 17.23
C GLU A 275 -18.74 8.28 18.21
N LEU A 276 -17.42 8.39 18.21
CA LEU A 276 -16.71 9.40 19.02
C LEU A 276 -16.97 10.81 18.48
N GLN A 277 -17.13 10.98 17.16
CA GLN A 277 -17.52 12.27 16.57
C GLN A 277 -18.91 12.71 17.07
N VAL A 278 -19.88 11.79 17.20
CA VAL A 278 -21.17 12.10 17.82
C VAL A 278 -21.00 12.67 19.23
N LYS A 279 -20.10 12.07 20.05
CA LYS A 279 -19.81 12.54 21.42
C LYS A 279 -19.09 13.89 21.41
N ILE A 280 -18.25 14.16 20.42
CA ILE A 280 -17.59 15.47 20.26
C ILE A 280 -18.61 16.56 19.96
N GLU A 281 -19.57 16.30 19.06
CA GLU A 281 -20.63 17.27 18.76
C GLU A 281 -21.56 17.48 19.96
N GLN A 282 -21.93 16.42 20.68
CA GLN A 282 -22.71 16.52 21.91
C GLN A 282 -21.99 17.31 23.01
N GLY A 283 -20.66 17.19 23.09
CA GLY A 283 -19.84 17.93 24.04
C GLY A 283 -19.90 19.45 23.86
N ALA A 284 -20.30 19.95 22.69
CA ALA A 284 -20.52 21.36 22.44
C ALA A 284 -21.71 21.94 23.23
N LEU A 285 -22.66 21.12 23.70
CA LEU A 285 -23.77 21.51 24.57
C LEU A 285 -23.39 21.60 26.03
N ALA A 286 -22.20 21.12 26.43
CA ALA A 286 -21.73 21.15 27.80
C ALA A 286 -21.11 22.53 28.15
N PRO A 287 -21.09 22.94 29.43
CA PRO A 287 -20.33 24.07 29.84
C PRO A 287 -18.86 23.99 29.43
N GLN A 288 -18.24 25.11 29.13
CA GLN A 288 -16.82 25.23 28.78
C GLN A 288 -16.14 26.14 29.81
N LEU A 289 -15.03 25.70 30.37
CA LEU A 289 -14.22 26.45 31.32
C LEU A 289 -12.83 26.67 30.77
N GLY A 290 -12.42 27.90 30.57
CA GLY A 290 -11.08 28.29 30.14
C GLY A 290 -10.45 29.27 31.10
N VAL A 291 -9.13 29.32 31.11
CA VAL A 291 -8.34 30.35 31.79
C VAL A 291 -7.48 31.03 30.76
N SER A 292 -7.53 32.36 30.70
CA SER A 292 -6.65 33.18 29.89
C SER A 292 -5.82 34.10 30.76
N GLY A 293 -4.52 34.16 30.50
CA GLY A 293 -3.59 35.11 31.08
C GLY A 293 -3.00 36.00 30.02
N SER A 294 -2.92 37.31 30.25
CA SER A 294 -2.25 38.18 29.26
C SER A 294 -1.42 39.25 29.96
N VAL A 295 -0.31 39.61 29.33
CA VAL A 295 0.53 40.77 29.68
C VAL A 295 0.73 41.56 28.40
N ASN A 296 0.31 42.82 28.41
CA ASN A 296 0.36 43.70 27.27
C ASN A 296 1.03 45.04 27.63
N GLN A 297 2.01 45.44 26.85
CA GLN A 297 2.61 46.76 26.91
C GLN A 297 2.12 47.59 25.71
N ARG A 298 1.60 48.81 25.94
CA ARG A 298 1.01 49.68 24.93
C ARG A 298 1.52 51.08 25.03
N TYR A 299 1.76 51.76 23.89
CA TYR A 299 2.25 53.13 23.81
C TYR A 299 1.37 53.94 22.85
N ASP A 300 1.22 55.25 23.14
CA ASP A 300 0.57 56.24 22.29
C ASP A 300 -0.86 55.88 21.85
N ARG A 301 -1.63 55.21 22.73
CA ARG A 301 -2.96 54.68 22.37
C ARG A 301 -4.06 55.70 22.50
N ASN A 302 -4.09 56.46 23.61
CA ASN A 302 -5.12 57.43 23.87
C ASN A 302 -4.61 58.87 23.69
N GLN A 303 -3.36 59.12 24.02
CA GLN A 303 -2.66 60.39 23.78
C GLN A 303 -1.16 60.13 23.55
N GLU A 304 -0.48 61.12 22.95
CA GLU A 304 0.96 61.02 22.67
C GLU A 304 1.74 60.94 24.00
N GLY A 305 2.68 59.99 24.10
CA GLY A 305 3.45 59.70 25.28
C GLY A 305 2.77 58.76 26.31
N ASP A 306 1.57 58.28 26.02
CA ASP A 306 0.88 57.32 26.87
C ASP A 306 1.61 55.98 26.91
N ASN A 307 1.81 55.40 28.09
CA ASN A 307 2.50 54.15 28.33
C ASN A 307 1.74 53.32 29.34
N ALA A 308 1.20 52.19 28.96
CA ALA A 308 0.40 51.34 29.82
C ALA A 308 0.88 49.89 29.80
N LEU A 309 1.23 49.34 30.95
CA LEU A 309 1.42 47.91 31.17
C LEU A 309 0.15 47.34 31.80
N SER A 310 -0.45 46.37 31.17
CA SER A 310 -1.60 45.65 31.70
C SER A 310 -1.31 44.16 31.83
N ALA A 311 -1.62 43.58 33.00
CA ALA A 311 -1.56 42.15 33.24
C ALA A 311 -2.92 41.67 33.77
N SER A 312 -3.42 40.60 33.23
CA SER A 312 -4.70 40.03 33.65
C SER A 312 -4.69 38.51 33.62
N VAL A 313 -5.40 37.90 34.54
CA VAL A 313 -5.75 36.47 34.51
C VAL A 313 -7.26 36.38 34.68
N VAL A 314 -7.91 35.72 33.74
CA VAL A 314 -9.37 35.58 33.69
C VAL A 314 -9.76 34.13 33.57
N ALA A 315 -10.55 33.59 34.46
CA ALA A 315 -11.24 32.33 34.32
C ALA A 315 -12.65 32.60 33.78
N GLN A 316 -12.99 31.99 32.69
CA GLN A 316 -14.27 32.17 32.00
C GLN A 316 -15.03 30.86 31.89
N LEU A 317 -16.23 30.81 32.45
CA LEU A 317 -17.19 29.73 32.25
C LEU A 317 -18.24 30.19 31.24
N THR A 318 -18.33 29.47 30.13
CA THR A 318 -19.36 29.66 29.09
C THR A 318 -20.32 28.48 29.11
N VAL A 319 -21.62 28.77 29.36
CA VAL A 319 -22.69 27.76 29.34
C VAL A 319 -23.58 28.05 28.13
N PRO A 320 -23.55 27.20 27.07
CA PRO A 320 -24.41 27.42 25.94
C PRO A 320 -25.85 27.09 26.33
N ILE A 321 -26.74 28.08 26.24
CA ILE A 321 -28.17 27.91 26.56
C ILE A 321 -28.97 27.59 25.30
N TYR A 322 -28.74 28.33 24.22
CA TYR A 322 -29.37 28.11 22.93
C TYR A 322 -28.51 28.70 21.80
N GLU A 323 -28.14 27.89 20.84
CA GLU A 323 -27.27 28.27 19.73
C GLU A 323 -27.99 28.17 18.36
N GLY A 324 -29.26 28.60 18.30
CA GLY A 324 -30.03 28.60 17.04
C GLY A 324 -30.28 27.22 16.45
N GLY A 325 -30.06 26.13 17.19
CA GLY A 325 -30.27 24.76 16.73
C GLY A 325 -29.06 24.13 15.99
N GLN A 326 -27.95 24.85 15.80
CA GLN A 326 -26.77 24.36 15.05
C GLN A 326 -26.18 23.09 15.64
N VAL A 327 -25.93 23.04 16.93
CA VAL A 327 -25.32 21.87 17.60
C VAL A 327 -26.25 20.65 17.56
N TYR A 328 -27.55 20.86 17.68
CA TYR A 328 -28.53 19.78 17.53
C TYR A 328 -28.52 19.20 16.12
N ALA A 329 -28.45 20.05 15.08
CA ALA A 329 -28.36 19.62 13.71
C ALA A 329 -27.04 18.88 13.42
N ALA A 330 -25.89 19.40 13.89
CA ALA A 330 -24.58 18.76 13.79
C ALA A 330 -24.55 17.39 14.47
N THR A 331 -25.14 17.28 15.66
CA THR A 331 -25.27 16.00 16.38
C THR A 331 -26.11 14.98 15.59
N ARG A 332 -27.23 15.41 15.00
CA ARG A 332 -28.05 14.51 14.13
C ARG A 332 -27.26 14.07 12.90
N GLN A 333 -26.57 15.01 12.24
CA GLN A 333 -25.70 14.70 11.09
C GLN A 333 -24.61 13.67 11.46
N ALA A 334 -23.94 13.86 12.60
CA ALA A 334 -22.92 12.93 13.07
C ALA A 334 -23.52 11.53 13.35
N LYS A 335 -24.74 11.44 13.89
CA LYS A 335 -25.44 10.16 14.09
C LYS A 335 -25.76 9.46 12.78
N GLU A 336 -26.24 10.18 11.75
CA GLU A 336 -26.48 9.62 10.42
C GLU A 336 -25.16 9.14 9.78
N THR A 337 -24.09 9.91 9.93
CA THR A 337 -22.73 9.49 9.48
C THR A 337 -22.28 8.22 10.19
N ALA A 338 -22.51 8.08 11.50
CA ALA A 338 -22.19 6.85 12.23
C ALA A 338 -23.04 5.66 11.73
N GLY A 339 -24.33 5.89 11.44
CA GLY A 339 -25.18 4.92 10.76
C GLY A 339 -24.65 4.47 9.41
N GLN A 340 -24.23 5.43 8.57
CA GLN A 340 -23.59 5.14 7.28
C GLN A 340 -22.34 4.27 7.44
N ARG A 341 -21.43 4.59 8.38
CA ARG A 341 -20.20 3.82 8.63
C ARG A 341 -20.48 2.39 9.07
N ARG A 342 -21.55 2.15 9.83
CA ARG A 342 -21.98 0.79 10.19
C ARG A 342 -22.41 -0.01 8.98
N LEU A 343 -23.23 0.56 8.09
CA LEU A 343 -23.65 -0.08 6.86
C LEU A 343 -22.47 -0.36 5.91
N GLU A 344 -21.49 0.56 5.85
CA GLU A 344 -20.23 0.34 5.11
C GLU A 344 -19.42 -0.85 5.69
N ALA A 345 -19.38 -1.00 7.01
CA ALA A 345 -18.73 -2.14 7.66
C ALA A 345 -19.45 -3.46 7.37
N ASP A 346 -20.78 -3.48 7.35
CA ASP A 346 -21.57 -4.65 6.96
C ASP A 346 -21.36 -5.01 5.48
N SER A 347 -21.32 -4.00 4.59
CA SER A 347 -21.02 -4.20 3.17
C SER A 347 -19.65 -4.86 2.97
N VAL A 348 -18.60 -4.38 3.67
CA VAL A 348 -17.25 -4.98 3.58
C VAL A 348 -17.25 -6.42 4.13
N ARG A 349 -18.02 -6.70 5.17
CA ARG A 349 -18.18 -8.07 5.71
C ARG A 349 -18.78 -9.01 4.66
N ASP A 350 -19.79 -8.57 3.91
CA ASP A 350 -20.39 -9.35 2.84
C ASP A 350 -19.45 -9.52 1.64
N GLN A 351 -18.66 -8.47 1.29
CA GLN A 351 -17.63 -8.57 0.27
C GLN A 351 -16.55 -9.61 0.63
N VAL A 352 -16.09 -9.62 1.88
CA VAL A 352 -15.12 -10.61 2.37
C VAL A 352 -15.72 -12.02 2.31
N ARG A 353 -16.99 -12.19 2.70
CA ARG A 353 -17.71 -13.48 2.58
C ARG A 353 -17.72 -13.98 1.13
N ALA A 354 -18.13 -13.14 0.20
CA ALA A 354 -18.17 -13.46 -1.21
C ALA A 354 -16.76 -13.76 -1.79
N ALA A 355 -15.75 -13.00 -1.39
CA ALA A 355 -14.35 -13.20 -1.80
C ALA A 355 -13.80 -14.56 -1.34
N ILE A 356 -14.10 -14.97 -0.10
CA ILE A 356 -13.69 -16.28 0.44
C ILE A 356 -14.37 -17.40 -0.34
N GLN A 357 -15.68 -17.34 -0.55
CA GLN A 357 -16.42 -18.36 -1.29
C GLN A 357 -15.93 -18.49 -2.73
N SER A 358 -15.72 -17.36 -3.43
CA SER A 358 -15.19 -17.33 -4.78
C SER A 358 -13.77 -17.89 -4.86
N SER A 359 -12.89 -17.50 -3.92
CA SER A 359 -11.51 -17.99 -3.90
C SER A 359 -11.41 -19.47 -3.56
N TRP A 360 -12.31 -19.96 -2.70
CA TRP A 360 -12.44 -21.39 -2.40
C TRP A 360 -12.83 -22.19 -3.65
N GLY A 361 -13.89 -21.76 -4.36
CA GLY A 361 -14.32 -22.40 -5.60
C GLY A 361 -13.23 -22.42 -6.69
N ARG A 362 -12.46 -21.30 -6.80
CA ARG A 362 -11.33 -21.25 -7.74
C ARG A 362 -10.22 -22.25 -7.37
N LEU A 363 -9.92 -22.42 -6.10
CA LEU A 363 -8.92 -23.39 -5.65
C LEU A 363 -9.35 -24.83 -5.94
N GLU A 364 -10.63 -25.17 -5.69
CA GLU A 364 -11.19 -26.49 -6.04
C GLU A 364 -11.18 -26.72 -7.54
N ALA A 365 -11.62 -25.75 -8.33
CA ALA A 365 -11.59 -25.83 -9.80
C ALA A 365 -10.17 -26.04 -10.34
N ALA A 366 -9.17 -25.29 -9.81
CA ALA A 366 -7.79 -25.43 -10.24
C ALA A 366 -7.20 -26.81 -9.91
N ARG A 367 -7.59 -27.42 -8.79
CA ARG A 367 -7.20 -28.81 -8.44
C ARG A 367 -7.79 -29.82 -9.44
N ALA A 368 -9.05 -29.69 -9.79
CA ALA A 368 -9.72 -30.55 -10.76
C ALA A 368 -9.16 -30.36 -12.17
N GLN A 369 -8.84 -29.12 -12.57
CA GLN A 369 -8.24 -28.81 -13.87
C GLN A 369 -6.88 -29.46 -14.06
N ILE A 370 -6.03 -29.53 -13.03
CA ILE A 370 -4.73 -30.23 -13.12
C ILE A 370 -4.94 -31.72 -13.42
N GLN A 371 -5.88 -32.37 -12.72
CA GLN A 371 -6.16 -33.80 -12.95
C GLN A 371 -6.72 -34.05 -14.35
N ALA A 372 -7.64 -33.19 -14.81
CA ALA A 372 -8.22 -33.28 -16.15
C ALA A 372 -7.16 -33.02 -17.25
N ALA A 373 -6.31 -31.98 -17.08
CA ALA A 373 -5.27 -31.65 -18.03
C ALA A 373 -4.20 -32.77 -18.13
N GLN A 374 -3.86 -33.41 -17.02
CA GLN A 374 -2.94 -34.56 -17.05
C GLN A 374 -3.53 -35.75 -17.84
N ALA A 375 -4.78 -36.10 -17.58
CA ALA A 375 -5.46 -37.14 -18.31
C ALA A 375 -5.62 -36.81 -19.81
N GLN A 376 -5.84 -35.52 -20.13
CA GLN A 376 -5.88 -35.05 -21.54
C GLN A 376 -4.53 -35.20 -22.22
N ILE A 377 -3.41 -34.90 -21.52
CA ILE A 377 -2.06 -35.10 -22.08
C ILE A 377 -1.81 -36.59 -22.42
N ASP A 378 -2.09 -37.47 -21.44
CA ASP A 378 -1.86 -38.92 -21.61
C ASP A 378 -2.66 -39.48 -22.80
N ALA A 379 -3.92 -39.06 -22.95
CA ALA A 379 -4.76 -39.41 -24.08
C ALA A 379 -4.29 -38.83 -25.41
N ALA A 380 -3.91 -37.53 -25.42
CA ALA A 380 -3.42 -36.85 -26.62
C ALA A 380 -2.07 -37.40 -27.10
N GLU A 381 -1.17 -37.80 -26.19
CA GLU A 381 0.09 -38.46 -26.53
C GLU A 381 -0.16 -39.83 -27.16
N THR A 382 -1.08 -40.61 -26.61
CA THR A 382 -1.48 -41.92 -27.20
C THR A 382 -2.10 -41.74 -28.57
N ALA A 383 -3.00 -40.78 -28.75
CA ALA A 383 -3.66 -40.46 -30.00
C ALA A 383 -2.64 -39.98 -31.06
N LEU A 384 -1.71 -39.09 -30.69
CA LEU A 384 -0.66 -38.62 -31.62
C LEU A 384 0.23 -39.75 -32.08
N ASN A 385 0.63 -40.66 -31.17
CA ASN A 385 1.44 -41.82 -31.54
C ASN A 385 0.68 -42.76 -32.48
N GLY A 386 -0.60 -43.02 -32.23
CA GLY A 386 -1.45 -43.81 -33.12
C GLY A 386 -1.60 -43.20 -34.52
N VAL A 387 -1.95 -41.90 -34.58
CA VAL A 387 -2.10 -41.17 -35.86
C VAL A 387 -0.78 -41.12 -36.65
N ARG A 388 0.37 -41.02 -35.97
CA ARG A 388 1.69 -41.06 -36.63
C ARG A 388 1.96 -42.44 -37.29
N GLU A 389 1.66 -43.54 -36.59
CA GLU A 389 1.84 -44.87 -37.16
C GLU A 389 0.85 -45.16 -38.32
N GLU A 390 -0.41 -44.73 -38.17
CA GLU A 390 -1.41 -44.82 -39.25
C GLU A 390 -0.99 -43.98 -40.48
N ALA A 391 -0.40 -42.80 -40.26
CA ALA A 391 0.11 -41.96 -41.35
C ALA A 391 1.32 -42.55 -42.07
N ARG A 392 2.18 -43.32 -41.36
CA ARG A 392 3.32 -44.05 -41.99
C ARG A 392 2.87 -45.13 -42.96
N VAL A 393 1.73 -45.76 -42.70
CA VAL A 393 1.16 -46.77 -43.58
C VAL A 393 0.12 -46.23 -44.57
N GLY A 394 -0.02 -44.87 -44.64
CA GLY A 394 -0.88 -44.19 -45.60
C GLY A 394 -2.37 -44.17 -45.27
N GLN A 395 -2.75 -44.55 -44.03
CA GLN A 395 -4.17 -44.57 -43.60
C GLN A 395 -4.64 -43.21 -43.01
N ARG A 396 -3.71 -42.30 -42.74
CA ARG A 396 -3.97 -40.94 -42.27
C ARG A 396 -3.18 -39.90 -43.06
N THR A 397 -3.70 -38.68 -43.08
CA THR A 397 -3.08 -37.57 -43.78
C THR A 397 -2.04 -36.84 -42.88
N THR A 398 -1.14 -36.10 -43.53
CA THR A 398 -0.22 -35.18 -42.81
C THR A 398 -1.00 -34.18 -41.93
N LEU A 399 -2.17 -33.75 -42.38
CA LEU A 399 -3.03 -32.84 -41.62
C LEU A 399 -3.52 -33.46 -40.29
N ASP A 400 -3.86 -34.77 -40.30
CA ASP A 400 -4.29 -35.46 -39.07
C ASP A 400 -3.17 -35.49 -38.03
N VAL A 401 -1.93 -35.73 -38.46
CA VAL A 401 -0.75 -35.67 -37.56
C VAL A 401 -0.54 -34.27 -36.99
N LEU A 402 -0.62 -33.22 -37.82
CA LEU A 402 -0.48 -31.82 -37.40
C LEU A 402 -1.60 -31.42 -36.41
N ASN A 403 -2.82 -31.89 -36.63
CA ASN A 403 -3.94 -31.65 -35.72
C ASN A 403 -3.75 -32.35 -34.37
N ALA A 404 -3.38 -33.63 -34.34
CA ALA A 404 -3.09 -34.36 -33.10
C ALA A 404 -1.92 -33.73 -32.33
N GLN A 405 -0.94 -33.18 -33.02
CA GLN A 405 0.19 -32.45 -32.42
C GLN A 405 -0.26 -31.15 -31.79
N GLN A 406 -1.17 -30.42 -32.44
CA GLN A 406 -1.76 -29.19 -31.87
C GLN A 406 -2.60 -29.49 -30.61
N GLU A 407 -3.35 -30.60 -30.60
CA GLU A 407 -4.12 -31.02 -29.42
C GLU A 407 -3.21 -31.34 -28.24
N LEU A 408 -2.11 -32.04 -28.46
CA LEU A 408 -1.13 -32.32 -27.42
C LEU A 408 -0.49 -31.01 -26.88
N LEU A 409 -0.14 -30.08 -27.78
CA LEU A 409 0.40 -28.77 -27.40
C LEU A 409 -0.58 -28.03 -26.53
N ASN A 410 -1.85 -27.94 -26.92
CA ASN A 410 -2.92 -27.28 -26.17
C ASN A 410 -3.12 -27.91 -24.77
N ALA A 411 -3.09 -29.26 -24.69
CA ALA A 411 -3.19 -29.97 -23.41
C ALA A 411 -2.02 -29.64 -22.47
N ARG A 412 -0.80 -29.53 -22.99
CA ARG A 412 0.38 -29.14 -22.19
C ARG A 412 0.32 -27.70 -21.74
N VAL A 413 -0.13 -26.74 -22.58
CA VAL A 413 -0.37 -25.33 -22.18
C VAL A 413 -1.42 -25.25 -21.10
N ASN A 414 -2.50 -26.03 -21.21
CA ASN A 414 -3.55 -26.10 -20.19
C ASN A 414 -3.01 -26.60 -18.84
N LEU A 415 -2.13 -27.60 -18.83
CA LEU A 415 -1.53 -28.10 -17.59
C LEU A 415 -0.64 -27.04 -16.94
N ILE A 416 0.23 -26.37 -17.71
CA ILE A 416 1.09 -25.30 -17.21
C ILE A 416 0.24 -24.19 -16.58
N THR A 417 -0.83 -23.78 -17.26
CA THR A 417 -1.75 -22.76 -16.78
C THR A 417 -2.47 -23.21 -15.50
N ALA A 418 -3.00 -24.44 -15.46
CA ALA A 418 -3.69 -24.99 -14.28
C ALA A 418 -2.75 -25.11 -13.06
N GLN A 419 -1.47 -25.46 -13.26
CA GLN A 419 -0.47 -25.50 -12.20
C GLN A 419 -0.22 -24.10 -11.59
N ARG A 420 -0.07 -23.07 -12.44
CA ARG A 420 0.03 -21.68 -12.00
C ARG A 420 -1.23 -21.25 -11.24
N ASP A 421 -2.41 -21.56 -11.78
CA ASP A 421 -3.68 -21.15 -11.20
C ASP A 421 -3.91 -21.79 -9.82
N ARG A 422 -3.51 -23.02 -9.60
CA ARG A 422 -3.56 -23.66 -8.29
C ARG A 422 -2.73 -22.93 -7.25
N VAL A 423 -1.50 -22.52 -7.59
CA VAL A 423 -0.65 -21.77 -6.67
C VAL A 423 -1.30 -20.43 -6.35
N VAL A 424 -1.65 -19.64 -7.37
CA VAL A 424 -2.25 -18.30 -7.19
C VAL A 424 -3.59 -18.37 -6.45
N ALA A 425 -4.44 -19.36 -6.75
CA ALA A 425 -5.71 -19.55 -6.04
C ALA A 425 -5.50 -19.84 -4.54
N SER A 426 -4.43 -20.59 -4.18
CA SER A 426 -4.10 -20.82 -2.77
C SER A 426 -3.70 -19.53 -2.04
N TYR A 427 -2.89 -18.66 -2.67
CA TYR A 427 -2.54 -17.33 -2.16
C TYR A 427 -3.76 -16.42 -2.08
N SER A 428 -4.61 -16.43 -3.12
CA SER A 428 -5.86 -15.65 -3.15
C SER A 428 -6.82 -16.03 -2.02
N LEU A 429 -6.94 -17.32 -1.70
CA LEU A 429 -7.76 -17.77 -0.59
C LEU A 429 -7.22 -17.30 0.76
N VAL A 430 -5.90 -17.43 0.98
CA VAL A 430 -5.25 -16.95 2.22
C VAL A 430 -5.37 -15.43 2.35
N ASN A 431 -5.29 -14.69 1.23
CA ASN A 431 -5.55 -13.25 1.17
C ASN A 431 -7.02 -12.93 1.52
N ALA A 432 -7.98 -13.61 0.91
CA ALA A 432 -9.41 -13.41 1.19
C ALA A 432 -9.79 -13.71 2.64
N MET A 433 -9.03 -14.58 3.33
CA MET A 433 -9.15 -14.83 4.78
C MET A 433 -8.46 -13.77 5.65
N GLY A 434 -7.71 -12.82 5.05
CA GLY A 434 -6.98 -11.81 5.79
C GLY A 434 -5.70 -12.29 6.45
N ARG A 435 -5.14 -13.44 6.04
CA ARG A 435 -3.96 -14.07 6.67
C ARG A 435 -2.71 -14.05 5.80
N LEU A 436 -2.73 -13.43 4.63
CA LEU A 436 -1.58 -13.35 3.76
C LEU A 436 -0.64 -12.24 4.23
N ASN A 437 0.26 -12.54 5.14
CA ASN A 437 1.22 -11.59 5.66
C ASN A 437 2.63 -12.19 5.77
N SER A 438 3.63 -11.33 5.91
CA SER A 438 5.04 -11.71 5.96
C SER A 438 5.38 -12.72 7.08
N ARG A 439 4.67 -12.67 8.20
CA ARG A 439 4.87 -13.59 9.34
C ARG A 439 4.27 -14.97 9.05
N ALA A 440 3.04 -15.02 8.53
CA ALA A 440 2.38 -16.29 8.20
C ALA A 440 3.12 -17.05 7.09
N LEU A 441 3.71 -16.31 6.15
CA LEU A 441 4.56 -16.87 5.09
C LEU A 441 5.97 -17.25 5.59
N GLY A 442 6.37 -16.82 6.79
CA GLY A 442 7.72 -17.09 7.33
C GLY A 442 8.83 -16.36 6.56
N LEU A 443 8.54 -15.19 6.00
CA LEU A 443 9.51 -14.44 5.21
C LEU A 443 10.67 -13.95 6.09
N LYS A 444 11.90 -14.11 5.60
CA LYS A 444 13.13 -13.63 6.28
C LYS A 444 13.32 -12.13 6.04
N VAL A 445 12.54 -11.30 6.75
CA VAL A 445 12.53 -9.83 6.62
C VAL A 445 12.53 -9.15 7.98
N ASN A 446 12.98 -7.91 8.02
CA ASN A 446 12.76 -7.06 9.18
C ASN A 446 11.29 -6.62 9.20
N HIS A 447 10.52 -7.19 10.12
CA HIS A 447 9.09 -6.86 10.24
C HIS A 447 8.91 -5.43 10.72
N TYR A 448 8.21 -4.63 9.94
CA TYR A 448 7.84 -3.27 10.33
C TYR A 448 6.90 -3.30 11.53
N SER A 449 7.22 -2.50 12.57
CA SER A 449 6.38 -2.34 13.75
C SER A 449 5.84 -0.91 13.80
N PRO A 450 4.55 -0.69 13.48
CA PRO A 450 3.96 0.65 13.52
C PRO A 450 3.89 1.24 14.94
N LYS A 451 4.02 0.40 15.98
CA LYS A 451 4.00 0.85 17.36
C LYS A 451 5.21 1.69 17.75
N ILE A 452 6.38 1.44 17.14
CA ILE A 452 7.63 2.14 17.50
C ILE A 452 7.49 3.64 17.25
N HIS A 453 7.05 4.04 16.06
CA HIS A 453 6.87 5.45 15.72
C HIS A 453 5.78 6.11 16.59
N TYR A 454 4.65 5.44 16.77
CA TYR A 454 3.57 5.91 17.63
C TYR A 454 4.06 6.23 19.08
N ASP A 455 4.82 5.31 19.68
CA ASP A 455 5.34 5.49 21.04
C ASP A 455 6.35 6.62 21.13
N GLN A 456 7.06 6.96 20.06
CA GLN A 456 7.99 8.09 19.99
C GLN A 456 7.27 9.44 19.89
N VAL A 457 6.12 9.51 19.20
CA VAL A 457 5.48 10.80 18.89
C VAL A 457 4.27 11.15 19.76
N LYS A 458 3.56 10.15 20.30
CA LYS A 458 2.28 10.35 21.00
C LYS A 458 2.28 11.39 22.13
N ASP A 459 3.43 11.68 22.74
CA ASP A 459 3.58 12.60 23.86
C ASP A 459 4.50 13.80 23.55
N LEU A 460 4.94 13.95 22.30
CA LEU A 460 5.76 15.08 21.86
C LEU A 460 4.99 16.41 22.01
N TRP A 461 5.69 17.44 22.48
CA TRP A 461 5.14 18.79 22.67
C TRP A 461 5.62 19.76 21.61
N ILE A 462 6.91 19.72 21.31
CA ILE A 462 7.61 20.63 20.39
C ILE A 462 8.65 19.86 19.59
N GLY A 463 8.99 20.38 18.43
CA GLY A 463 9.98 19.79 17.52
C GLY A 463 9.44 19.77 16.08
N LEU A 464 10.29 19.97 15.12
CA LEU A 464 9.95 19.95 13.67
C LEU A 464 10.54 18.72 12.98
N SER A 465 11.48 18.02 13.62
CA SER A 465 12.11 16.83 13.06
C SER A 465 11.29 15.58 13.35
N THR A 466 11.13 14.73 12.36
CA THR A 466 10.56 13.40 12.52
C THR A 466 11.54 12.49 13.29
N PRO A 467 11.07 11.40 13.96
CA PRO A 467 11.96 10.47 14.68
C PRO A 467 13.03 9.83 13.82
N ASP A 468 12.84 9.75 12.50
CA ASP A 468 13.82 9.26 11.51
C ASP A 468 14.76 10.37 10.99
N GLY A 469 14.72 11.58 11.57
CA GLY A 469 15.70 12.65 11.31
C GLY A 469 15.44 13.45 10.02
N ARG A 470 14.22 13.48 9.49
CA ARG A 470 13.84 14.28 8.32
C ARG A 470 13.32 15.65 8.71
#